data_4a3404fcc40c5a3d304e5c88d90a9c67
#
_entry.id   4a3404fcc40c5a3d304e5c88d90a9c67
#
_cell.length_a   1.000
_cell.length_b   1.000
_cell.length_c   1.000
_cell.angle_alpha   90.00
_cell.angle_beta   90.00
_cell.angle_gamma   90.00
#
_symmetry.space_group_name_H-M   'P 1'
#
loop_
_entity.id
_entity.type
_entity.pdbx_description
1 polymer ?
#
loop_
_entity_poly.entity_id
_entity_poly.type
_entity_poly.pdbx_seq_one_letter_code
_entity_poly.pdbx_strand_id
1 'polypeptide(L)'
;MKNIKLKQLGLPVLLCSSIFLTACDNSKNSTAQNDKIQPEDKVMQDLITEPVKAFEKTADDQHDIALLTDFDTRFTQMSDDMEDELTKMQEKGSLTDEFAHNRKRDNVQSALNMLKDLDLKTQQGRYIQGLIAEYWQDQAKLYDQNKDKKVDEMKNSGDRVKGLGEFLHAQEQLEHWQSQYPETSKAETKKAEAAKSETTQSNY
;
A
#
# COMPACT_ATOMS: atom_id res chain seq x y z
N MET A 1 -30.68 -3.05 -9.73
CA MET A 1 -29.47 -2.26 -9.45
C MET A 1 -28.96 -2.75 -8.10
N LYS A 2 -27.91 -3.60 -8.10
CA LYS A 2 -27.31 -4.14 -6.87
C LYS A 2 -26.21 -3.20 -6.42
N ASN A 3 -26.33 -2.65 -5.20
CA ASN A 3 -25.30 -1.85 -4.57
C ASN A 3 -24.08 -2.74 -4.27
N ILE A 4 -23.02 -2.53 -5.01
CA ILE A 4 -21.71 -3.11 -4.73
C ILE A 4 -21.16 -2.35 -3.51
N LYS A 5 -21.19 -2.99 -2.35
CA LYS A 5 -20.46 -2.48 -1.18
C LYS A 5 -18.98 -2.68 -1.44
N LEU A 6 -18.30 -1.60 -1.77
CA LEU A 6 -16.85 -1.51 -1.81
C LEU A 6 -16.35 -1.85 -0.41
N LYS A 7 -15.84 -3.06 -0.22
CA LYS A 7 -15.16 -3.44 1.02
C LYS A 7 -13.84 -2.69 1.03
N GLN A 8 -13.69 -1.82 2.00
CA GLN A 8 -12.46 -1.08 2.27
C GLN A 8 -11.33 -2.08 2.52
N LEU A 9 -10.46 -2.25 1.53
CA LEU A 9 -9.10 -2.70 1.78
C LEU A 9 -8.43 -1.60 2.61
N GLY A 10 -7.86 -2.00 3.74
CA GLY A 10 -7.28 -1.09 4.70
C GLY A 10 -6.08 -0.32 4.16
N LEU A 11 -6.36 0.73 3.38
CA LEU A 11 -5.40 1.80 3.20
C LEU A 11 -5.35 2.58 4.50
N PRO A 12 -4.19 2.91 5.04
CA PRO A 12 -4.09 3.92 6.08
C PRO A 12 -4.70 5.20 5.52
N VAL A 13 -5.86 5.60 6.06
CA VAL A 13 -6.57 6.81 5.67
C VAL A 13 -5.67 8.01 5.94
N LEU A 14 -5.00 8.47 4.90
CA LEU A 14 -4.40 9.79 4.86
C LEU A 14 -5.56 10.79 4.74
N LEU A 15 -5.89 11.43 5.86
CA LEU A 15 -6.81 12.56 5.92
C LEU A 15 -6.34 13.66 4.97
N CYS A 16 -6.90 13.68 3.77
CA CYS A 16 -6.77 14.79 2.84
C CYS A 16 -7.69 15.91 3.27
N SER A 17 -7.13 16.89 3.96
CA SER A 17 -7.77 18.19 4.20
C SER A 17 -8.00 18.89 2.87
N SER A 18 -9.23 19.30 2.66
CA SER A 18 -9.81 20.03 1.53
C SER A 18 -8.91 21.15 0.99
N ILE A 19 -8.51 21.06 -0.28
CA ILE A 19 -7.92 22.17 -1.02
C ILE A 19 -9.02 22.74 -1.93
N PHE A 20 -9.41 24.00 -1.67
CA PHE A 20 -10.28 24.78 -2.51
C PHE A 20 -9.58 25.10 -3.83
N LEU A 21 -10.17 24.64 -4.94
CA LEU A 21 -9.79 25.04 -6.29
C LEU A 21 -10.36 26.44 -6.57
N THR A 22 -9.47 27.43 -6.61
CA THR A 22 -9.75 28.68 -7.32
C THR A 22 -9.19 28.58 -8.72
N ALA A 23 -10.07 28.45 -9.70
CA ALA A 23 -9.76 28.59 -11.11
C ALA A 23 -9.69 30.08 -11.46
N CYS A 24 -8.61 30.51 -12.14
CA CYS A 24 -8.57 31.70 -13.01
C CYS A 24 -7.50 31.53 -14.08
N ASP A 25 -7.96 31.30 -15.26
CA ASP A 25 -7.95 32.11 -16.49
C ASP A 25 -6.60 32.41 -17.17
N ASN A 26 -6.54 31.88 -18.33
CA ASN A 26 -5.98 32.25 -19.64
C ASN A 26 -4.95 33.39 -19.72
N SER A 27 -3.72 33.05 -20.17
CA SER A 27 -3.06 33.86 -21.21
C SER A 27 -1.89 33.11 -21.86
N LYS A 28 -1.90 33.06 -23.20
CA LYS A 28 -0.84 32.57 -24.08
C LYS A 28 0.41 33.40 -23.90
N ASN A 29 1.58 32.79 -23.65
CA ASN A 29 2.81 33.20 -24.29
C ASN A 29 3.85 32.08 -24.26
N SER A 30 4.32 31.72 -25.45
CA SER A 30 5.40 30.77 -25.70
C SER A 30 6.73 31.43 -25.33
N THR A 31 7.43 30.89 -24.34
CA THR A 31 8.89 31.05 -24.24
C THR A 31 9.44 29.81 -23.56
N ALA A 32 10.38 29.14 -24.22
CA ALA A 32 11.08 27.98 -23.70
C ALA A 32 11.73 28.33 -22.36
N GLN A 33 11.14 27.88 -21.28
CA GLN A 33 11.72 27.89 -19.95
C GLN A 33 12.00 26.45 -19.53
N ASN A 34 13.21 26.25 -19.08
CA ASN A 34 13.75 25.10 -18.39
C ASN A 34 12.74 24.67 -17.29
N ASP A 35 11.84 23.73 -17.63
CA ASP A 35 10.79 23.25 -16.73
C ASP A 35 11.45 22.49 -15.58
N LYS A 36 11.71 23.18 -14.49
CA LYS A 36 11.83 22.53 -13.19
C LYS A 36 10.44 21.96 -12.90
N ILE A 37 10.30 20.66 -13.03
CA ILE A 37 9.10 19.92 -12.63
C ILE A 37 8.71 20.40 -11.24
N GLN A 38 7.51 20.98 -11.09
CA GLN A 38 7.02 21.44 -9.80
C GLN A 38 6.85 20.21 -8.88
N PRO A 39 7.05 20.33 -7.56
CA PRO A 39 6.87 19.22 -6.63
C PRO A 39 5.51 18.53 -6.75
N GLU A 40 4.46 19.29 -7.07
CA GLU A 40 3.09 18.81 -7.28
C GLU A 40 2.98 17.93 -8.53
N ASP A 41 3.66 18.29 -9.63
CA ASP A 41 3.68 17.52 -10.87
C ASP A 41 4.38 16.16 -10.65
N LYS A 42 5.42 16.14 -9.80
CA LYS A 42 6.11 14.90 -9.44
C LYS A 42 5.21 13.97 -8.64
N VAL A 43 4.48 14.50 -7.64
CA VAL A 43 3.49 13.72 -6.87
C VAL A 43 2.42 13.13 -7.79
N MET A 44 1.93 13.91 -8.75
CA MET A 44 0.94 13.41 -9.71
C MET A 44 1.51 12.32 -10.61
N GLN A 45 2.78 12.40 -11.02
CA GLN A 45 3.44 11.33 -11.79
C GLN A 45 3.58 10.05 -10.98
N ASP A 46 3.94 10.15 -9.70
CA ASP A 46 4.08 9.00 -8.80
C ASP A 46 2.73 8.32 -8.45
N LEU A 47 1.60 8.92 -8.83
CA LEU A 47 0.25 8.36 -8.64
C LEU A 47 -0.38 7.80 -9.93
N ILE A 48 0.29 7.95 -11.08
CA ILE A 48 -0.21 7.39 -12.34
C ILE A 48 -0.06 5.87 -12.30
N THR A 49 -1.19 5.15 -12.47
CA THR A 49 -1.18 3.70 -12.63
C THR A 49 -1.11 3.32 -14.10
N GLU A 50 -0.44 2.20 -14.40
CA GLU A 50 -0.47 1.61 -15.73
C GLU A 50 -1.76 0.81 -15.94
N PRO A 51 -2.21 0.61 -17.20
CA PRO A 51 -3.32 -0.30 -17.48
C PRO A 51 -3.00 -1.73 -17.04
N VAL A 52 -4.03 -2.45 -16.59
CA VAL A 52 -3.90 -3.87 -16.21
C VAL A 52 -3.29 -4.67 -17.35
N LYS A 53 -2.20 -5.36 -17.05
CA LYS A 53 -1.48 -6.21 -18.00
C LYS A 53 -2.13 -7.58 -18.10
N ALA A 54 -2.33 -8.06 -19.31
CA ALA A 54 -2.85 -9.40 -19.56
C ALA A 54 -1.74 -10.47 -19.45
N PHE A 55 -2.07 -11.60 -18.83
CA PHE A 55 -1.21 -12.78 -18.73
C PHE A 55 -1.99 -14.01 -19.17
N GLU A 56 -1.26 -15.04 -19.60
CA GLU A 56 -1.85 -16.33 -19.92
C GLU A 56 -2.27 -17.04 -18.65
N LYS A 57 -3.45 -17.71 -18.68
CA LYS A 57 -3.94 -18.49 -17.55
C LYS A 57 -3.11 -19.76 -17.38
N THR A 58 -2.81 -20.08 -16.13
CA THR A 58 -2.06 -21.28 -15.74
C THR A 58 -2.78 -22.08 -14.68
N ALA A 59 -2.35 -23.33 -14.48
CA ALA A 59 -2.91 -24.17 -13.41
C ALA A 59 -2.58 -23.68 -11.99
N ASP A 60 -1.53 -22.87 -11.86
CA ASP A 60 -1.02 -22.35 -10.59
C ASP A 60 -1.60 -20.98 -10.22
N ASP A 61 -2.48 -20.39 -11.04
CA ASP A 61 -3.04 -19.07 -10.82
C ASP A 61 -3.73 -18.95 -9.45
N GLN A 62 -4.59 -19.91 -9.10
CA GLN A 62 -5.30 -19.90 -7.82
C GLN A 62 -4.35 -20.03 -6.62
N HIS A 63 -3.26 -20.79 -6.77
CA HIS A 63 -2.22 -20.91 -5.76
C HIS A 63 -1.56 -19.56 -5.49
N ASP A 64 -1.14 -18.87 -6.52
CA ASP A 64 -0.45 -17.59 -6.40
C ASP A 64 -1.38 -16.47 -5.93
N ILE A 65 -2.63 -16.45 -6.40
CA ILE A 65 -3.66 -15.53 -5.89
C ILE A 65 -3.83 -15.71 -4.38
N ALA A 66 -3.94 -16.96 -3.90
CA ALA A 66 -4.10 -17.24 -2.48
C ALA A 66 -2.88 -16.75 -1.67
N LEU A 67 -1.66 -16.99 -2.15
CA LEU A 67 -0.44 -16.52 -1.47
C LEU A 67 -0.35 -15.00 -1.39
N LEU A 68 -0.66 -14.28 -2.48
CA LEU A 68 -0.63 -12.83 -2.51
C LEU A 68 -1.72 -12.22 -1.62
N THR A 69 -2.90 -12.82 -1.60
CA THR A 69 -4.00 -12.39 -0.73
C THR A 69 -3.71 -12.65 0.75
N ASP A 70 -3.12 -13.79 1.09
CA ASP A 70 -2.68 -14.10 2.46
C ASP A 70 -1.58 -13.12 2.91
N PHE A 71 -0.63 -12.81 2.03
CA PHE A 71 0.38 -11.77 2.28
C PHE A 71 -0.29 -10.44 2.63
N ASP A 72 -1.19 -9.93 1.77
CA ASP A 72 -1.89 -8.65 1.96
C ASP A 72 -2.64 -8.62 3.28
N THR A 73 -3.40 -9.68 3.58
CA THR A 73 -4.19 -9.81 4.82
C THR A 73 -3.30 -9.78 6.06
N ARG A 74 -2.23 -10.57 6.08
CA ARG A 74 -1.33 -10.68 7.23
C ARG A 74 -0.50 -9.43 7.43
N PHE A 75 -0.05 -8.82 6.35
CA PHE A 75 0.73 -7.58 6.43
C PHE A 75 -0.15 -6.42 6.89
N THR A 76 -1.39 -6.32 6.40
CA THR A 76 -2.36 -5.31 6.86
C THR A 76 -2.61 -5.45 8.37
N GLN A 77 -2.89 -6.67 8.85
CA GLN A 77 -3.11 -6.92 10.28
C GLN A 77 -1.89 -6.52 11.12
N MET A 78 -0.68 -6.89 10.69
CA MET A 78 0.55 -6.54 11.40
C MET A 78 0.78 -5.02 11.43
N SER A 79 0.43 -4.32 10.36
CA SER A 79 0.54 -2.87 10.27
C SER A 79 -0.48 -2.16 11.18
N ASP A 80 -1.72 -2.66 11.22
CA ASP A 80 -2.77 -2.16 12.11
C ASP A 80 -2.36 -2.34 13.59
N ASP A 81 -1.88 -3.52 13.96
CA ASP A 81 -1.40 -3.81 15.31
C ASP A 81 -0.24 -2.89 15.72
N MET A 82 0.68 -2.59 14.80
CA MET A 82 1.77 -1.64 15.02
C MET A 82 1.27 -0.21 15.22
N GLU A 83 0.35 0.27 14.38
CA GLU A 83 -0.19 1.64 14.52
C GLU A 83 -1.00 1.77 15.81
N ASP A 84 -1.72 0.74 16.22
CA ASP A 84 -2.43 0.69 17.52
C ASP A 84 -1.45 0.75 18.69
N GLU A 85 -0.32 0.04 18.63
CA GLU A 85 0.74 0.09 19.64
C GLU A 85 1.31 1.52 19.75
N LEU A 86 1.68 2.13 18.63
CA LEU A 86 2.23 3.48 18.58
C LEU A 86 1.23 4.52 19.12
N THR A 87 -0.05 4.39 18.76
CA THR A 87 -1.13 5.27 19.24
C THR A 87 -1.27 5.18 20.76
N LYS A 88 -1.32 3.97 21.33
CA LYS A 88 -1.39 3.76 22.80
C LYS A 88 -0.17 4.32 23.52
N MET A 89 1.03 4.23 22.93
CA MET A 89 2.24 4.82 23.51
C MET A 89 2.20 6.34 23.45
N GLN A 90 1.68 6.92 22.37
CA GLN A 90 1.50 8.37 22.23
C GLN A 90 0.53 8.93 23.27
N GLU A 91 -0.62 8.27 23.46
CA GLU A 91 -1.61 8.66 24.45
C GLU A 91 -1.05 8.63 25.89
N LYS A 92 -0.14 7.71 26.19
CA LYS A 92 0.55 7.60 27.47
C LYS A 92 1.74 8.55 27.61
N GLY A 93 2.09 9.29 26.57
CA GLY A 93 3.27 10.16 26.55
C GLY A 93 4.60 9.41 26.60
N SER A 94 4.61 8.11 26.26
CA SER A 94 5.81 7.25 26.29
C SER A 94 6.42 7.01 24.90
N LEU A 95 5.78 7.48 23.83
CA LEU A 95 6.29 7.33 22.47
C LEU A 95 7.45 8.29 22.22
N THR A 96 8.59 7.75 21.79
CA THR A 96 9.72 8.54 21.28
C THR A 96 9.77 8.50 19.76
N ASP A 97 10.31 9.56 19.13
CA ASP A 97 10.48 9.61 17.66
C ASP A 97 11.36 8.45 17.16
N GLU A 98 12.41 8.10 17.90
CA GLU A 98 13.31 6.99 17.57
C GLU A 98 12.58 5.65 17.58
N PHE A 99 11.76 5.39 18.61
CA PHE A 99 10.98 4.15 18.69
C PHE A 99 9.98 4.07 17.53
N ALA A 100 9.22 5.14 17.27
CA ALA A 100 8.26 5.18 16.19
C ALA A 100 8.93 4.95 14.82
N HIS A 101 10.09 5.58 14.58
CA HIS A 101 10.86 5.40 13.35
C HIS A 101 11.32 3.95 13.19
N ASN A 102 11.93 3.36 14.20
CA ASN A 102 12.42 1.99 14.15
C ASN A 102 11.28 1.00 13.93
N ARG A 103 10.14 1.16 14.63
CA ARG A 103 8.97 0.28 14.45
C ARG A 103 8.42 0.32 13.02
N LYS A 104 8.30 1.51 12.43
CA LYS A 104 7.84 1.65 11.04
C LYS A 104 8.83 1.07 10.04
N ARG A 105 10.12 1.27 10.25
CA ARG A 105 11.17 0.65 9.42
C ARG A 105 11.12 -0.87 9.50
N ASP A 106 10.97 -1.43 10.71
CA ASP A 106 10.89 -2.87 10.92
C ASP A 106 9.65 -3.47 10.28
N ASN A 107 8.52 -2.73 10.27
CA ASN A 107 7.30 -3.13 9.56
C ASN A 107 7.54 -3.23 8.04
N VAL A 108 8.20 -2.23 7.45
CA VAL A 108 8.59 -2.26 6.03
C VAL A 108 9.51 -3.43 5.72
N GLN A 109 10.50 -3.69 6.58
CA GLN A 109 11.41 -4.83 6.41
C GLN A 109 10.67 -6.17 6.51
N SER A 110 9.65 -6.25 7.37
CA SER A 110 8.79 -7.43 7.48
C SER A 110 7.99 -7.66 6.20
N ALA A 111 7.46 -6.61 5.56
CA ALA A 111 6.80 -6.73 4.26
C ALA A 111 7.72 -7.35 3.20
N LEU A 112 8.96 -6.84 3.11
CA LEU A 112 9.96 -7.34 2.15
C LEU A 112 10.33 -8.80 2.40
N ASN A 113 10.49 -9.19 3.66
CA ASN A 113 10.78 -10.58 4.03
C ASN A 113 9.61 -11.50 3.69
N MET A 114 8.38 -11.11 4.04
CA MET A 114 7.18 -11.89 3.72
C MET A 114 7.01 -12.06 2.21
N LEU A 115 7.23 -11.00 1.41
CA LEU A 115 7.17 -11.09 -0.05
C LEU A 115 8.21 -12.03 -0.61
N LYS A 116 9.45 -11.95 -0.12
CA LYS A 116 10.56 -12.79 -0.58
C LYS A 116 10.28 -14.28 -0.37
N ASP A 117 9.58 -14.62 0.71
CA ASP A 117 9.29 -16.00 1.10
C ASP A 117 8.08 -16.61 0.33
N LEU A 118 7.40 -15.83 -0.53
CA LEU A 118 6.31 -16.34 -1.34
C LEU A 118 6.84 -17.25 -2.46
N ASP A 119 6.38 -18.51 -2.49
CA ASP A 119 6.73 -19.49 -3.52
C ASP A 119 5.81 -19.39 -4.74
N LEU A 120 5.86 -18.23 -5.43
CA LEU A 120 5.02 -17.94 -6.59
C LEU A 120 5.49 -18.71 -7.83
N LYS A 121 4.55 -19.33 -8.53
CA LYS A 121 4.78 -20.22 -9.69
C LYS A 121 4.57 -19.52 -11.02
N THR A 122 3.67 -18.52 -11.07
CA THR A 122 3.23 -17.88 -12.30
C THR A 122 4.06 -16.63 -12.65
N GLN A 123 4.02 -16.22 -13.91
CA GLN A 123 4.61 -14.97 -14.35
C GLN A 123 3.84 -13.77 -13.76
N GLN A 124 2.50 -13.88 -13.70
CA GLN A 124 1.64 -12.82 -13.16
C GLN A 124 1.88 -12.62 -11.67
N GLY A 125 1.96 -13.71 -10.87
CA GLY A 125 2.26 -13.63 -9.45
C GLY A 125 3.60 -12.94 -9.17
N ARG A 126 4.66 -13.34 -9.87
CA ARG A 126 5.98 -12.69 -9.75
C ARG A 126 6.00 -11.24 -10.21
N TYR A 127 5.19 -10.88 -11.21
CA TYR A 127 5.05 -9.50 -11.65
C TYR A 127 4.44 -8.63 -10.54
N ILE A 128 3.33 -9.07 -9.94
CA ILE A 128 2.67 -8.38 -8.82
C ILE A 128 3.60 -8.28 -7.62
N GLN A 129 4.27 -9.38 -7.25
CA GLN A 129 5.28 -9.40 -6.18
C GLN A 129 6.38 -8.35 -6.43
N GLY A 130 6.87 -8.23 -7.66
CA GLY A 130 7.90 -7.27 -8.03
C GLY A 130 7.47 -5.82 -7.80
N LEU A 131 6.27 -5.45 -8.24
CA LEU A 131 5.71 -4.11 -8.04
C LEU A 131 5.56 -3.76 -6.55
N ILE A 132 5.00 -4.69 -5.76
CA ILE A 132 4.86 -4.49 -4.31
C ILE A 132 6.22 -4.38 -3.63
N ALA A 133 7.18 -5.23 -4.02
CA ALA A 133 8.53 -5.21 -3.46
C ALA A 133 9.28 -3.90 -3.78
N GLU A 134 9.13 -3.36 -4.99
CA GLU A 134 9.73 -2.10 -5.40
C GLU A 134 9.23 -0.93 -4.54
N TYR A 135 7.92 -0.84 -4.34
CA TYR A 135 7.33 0.15 -3.43
C TYR A 135 7.92 0.05 -2.01
N TRP A 136 7.93 -1.14 -1.41
CA TRP A 136 8.45 -1.32 -0.05
C TRP A 136 9.96 -1.09 0.05
N GLN A 137 10.74 -1.37 -1.00
CA GLN A 137 12.17 -1.05 -1.06
C GLN A 137 12.39 0.47 -1.08
N ASP A 138 11.58 1.23 -1.79
CA ASP A 138 11.67 2.68 -1.80
C ASP A 138 11.24 3.28 -0.44
N GLN A 139 10.22 2.71 0.22
CA GLN A 139 9.88 3.09 1.59
C GLN A 139 11.02 2.77 2.57
N ALA A 140 11.69 1.61 2.46
CA ALA A 140 12.84 1.28 3.29
C ALA A 140 13.99 2.30 3.13
N LYS A 141 14.34 2.65 1.88
CA LYS A 141 15.34 3.69 1.59
C LYS A 141 14.97 5.03 2.20
N LEU A 142 13.68 5.40 2.14
CA LEU A 142 13.18 6.65 2.73
C LEU A 142 13.41 6.67 4.25
N TYR A 143 13.09 5.59 4.95
CA TYR A 143 13.35 5.48 6.39
C TYR A 143 14.83 5.54 6.72
N ASP A 144 15.70 4.85 5.98
CA ASP A 144 17.14 4.87 6.21
C ASP A 144 17.76 6.26 5.96
N GLN A 145 17.28 6.99 4.95
CA GLN A 145 17.75 8.34 4.65
C GLN A 145 17.28 9.41 5.65
N ASN A 146 16.21 9.15 6.36
CA ASN A 146 15.57 10.10 7.28
C ASN A 146 15.65 9.65 8.75
N LYS A 147 16.55 8.73 9.09
CA LYS A 147 16.68 8.16 10.44
C LYS A 147 16.88 9.19 11.55
N ASP A 148 17.49 10.34 11.22
CA ASP A 148 17.78 11.42 12.18
C ASP A 148 16.70 12.53 12.19
N LYS A 149 15.63 12.38 11.38
CA LYS A 149 14.52 13.34 11.31
C LYS A 149 13.35 12.86 12.16
N LYS A 150 12.60 13.82 12.69
CA LYS A 150 11.34 13.49 13.37
C LYS A 150 10.35 12.88 12.38
N VAL A 151 9.57 11.91 12.84
CA VAL A 151 8.55 11.23 12.02
C VAL A 151 7.56 12.24 11.40
N ASP A 152 7.22 13.31 12.13
CA ASP A 152 6.33 14.36 11.62
C ASP A 152 6.93 15.17 10.48
N GLU A 153 8.24 15.36 10.45
CA GLU A 153 8.95 16.04 9.34
C GLU A 153 8.94 15.21 8.07
N MET A 154 8.85 13.88 8.19
CA MET A 154 8.71 12.98 7.05
C MET A 154 7.31 13.03 6.43
N LYS A 155 6.28 13.46 7.17
CA LYS A 155 4.88 13.48 6.68
C LYS A 155 4.66 14.42 5.48
N ASN A 156 5.49 15.41 5.31
CA ASN A 156 5.34 16.45 4.28
C ASN A 156 6.27 16.25 3.07
N SER A 157 7.03 15.15 3.00
CA SER A 157 7.91 14.94 1.87
C SER A 157 7.17 14.25 0.72
N GLY A 158 7.26 14.81 -0.49
CA GLY A 158 6.74 14.18 -1.71
C GLY A 158 7.35 12.79 -1.98
N ASP A 159 8.48 12.49 -1.31
CA ASP A 159 9.13 11.18 -1.42
C ASP A 159 8.29 10.02 -0.84
N ARG A 160 7.27 10.33 0.00
CA ARG A 160 6.38 9.30 0.60
C ARG A 160 5.42 8.66 -0.40
N VAL A 161 5.11 9.34 -1.49
CA VAL A 161 4.25 8.83 -2.56
C VAL A 161 5.05 8.15 -3.67
N LYS A 162 6.39 8.15 -3.54
CA LYS A 162 7.25 7.49 -4.50
C LYS A 162 6.94 6.00 -4.55
N GLY A 163 6.69 5.49 -5.75
CA GLY A 163 6.33 4.09 -5.99
C GLY A 163 4.88 3.75 -5.65
N LEU A 164 4.06 4.73 -5.21
CA LEU A 164 2.66 4.46 -4.85
C LEU A 164 1.83 4.08 -6.09
N GLY A 165 2.14 4.62 -7.27
CA GLY A 165 1.48 4.26 -8.53
C GLY A 165 1.69 2.78 -8.86
N GLU A 166 2.92 2.27 -8.73
CA GLU A 166 3.25 0.86 -8.92
C GLU A 166 2.56 -0.04 -7.91
N PHE A 167 2.47 0.40 -6.65
CA PHE A 167 1.74 -0.33 -5.62
C PHE A 167 0.24 -0.40 -5.91
N LEU A 168 -0.38 0.71 -6.30
CA LEU A 168 -1.79 0.75 -6.71
C LEU A 168 -2.03 -0.12 -7.95
N HIS A 169 -1.12 -0.07 -8.93
CA HIS A 169 -1.18 -0.94 -10.09
C HIS A 169 -1.09 -2.42 -9.71
N ALA A 170 -0.24 -2.78 -8.74
CA ALA A 170 -0.17 -4.16 -8.25
C ALA A 170 -1.49 -4.61 -7.62
N GLN A 171 -2.16 -3.73 -6.87
CA GLN A 171 -3.49 -4.02 -6.29
C GLN A 171 -4.56 -4.19 -7.37
N GLU A 172 -4.63 -3.28 -8.35
CA GLU A 172 -5.56 -3.39 -9.48
C GLU A 172 -5.31 -4.68 -10.30
N GLN A 173 -4.04 -5.05 -10.49
CA GLN A 173 -3.65 -6.27 -11.18
C GLN A 173 -4.10 -7.51 -10.42
N LEU A 174 -3.96 -7.54 -9.10
CA LEU A 174 -4.40 -8.64 -8.23
C LEU A 174 -5.93 -8.75 -8.19
N GLU A 175 -6.64 -7.64 -8.00
CA GLU A 175 -8.10 -7.60 -8.02
C GLU A 175 -8.68 -8.08 -9.35
N HIS A 176 -8.09 -7.61 -10.47
CA HIS A 176 -8.49 -8.07 -11.80
C HIS A 176 -8.28 -9.59 -11.93
N TRP A 177 -7.14 -10.10 -11.46
CA TRP A 177 -6.83 -11.53 -11.52
C TRP A 177 -7.79 -12.36 -10.66
N GLN A 178 -8.04 -11.95 -9.42
CA GLN A 178 -9.02 -12.56 -8.53
C GLN A 178 -10.43 -12.62 -9.15
N SER A 179 -10.84 -11.57 -9.86
CA SER A 179 -12.16 -11.52 -10.51
C SER A 179 -12.38 -12.63 -11.56
N GLN A 180 -11.29 -13.17 -12.10
CA GLN A 180 -11.32 -14.28 -13.04
C GLN A 180 -11.51 -15.64 -12.36
N TYR A 181 -11.40 -15.71 -11.02
CA TYR A 181 -11.49 -16.93 -10.19
C TYR A 181 -12.44 -16.72 -8.99
N PRO A 182 -13.75 -16.56 -9.22
CA PRO A 182 -14.71 -16.14 -8.19
C PRO A 182 -14.88 -17.12 -7.02
N GLU A 183 -14.51 -18.40 -7.20
CA GLU A 183 -14.60 -19.41 -6.14
C GLU A 183 -13.52 -19.22 -5.05
N THR A 184 -12.32 -18.82 -5.46
CA THR A 184 -11.19 -18.57 -4.54
C THR A 184 -11.50 -17.37 -3.64
N SER A 185 -12.03 -16.30 -4.21
CA SER A 185 -12.43 -15.08 -3.51
C SER A 185 -13.48 -15.32 -2.40
N LYS A 186 -14.41 -16.25 -2.59
CA LYS A 186 -15.43 -16.60 -1.57
C LYS A 186 -14.88 -17.40 -0.40
N ALA A 187 -13.93 -18.29 -0.66
CA ALA A 187 -13.30 -19.12 0.37
C ALA A 187 -12.45 -18.27 1.34
N GLU A 188 -11.70 -17.31 0.81
CA GLU A 188 -10.85 -16.42 1.58
C GLU A 188 -11.64 -15.40 2.40
N THR A 189 -12.74 -14.86 1.85
CA THR A 189 -13.65 -14.00 2.62
C THR A 189 -14.22 -14.70 3.85
N LYS A 190 -14.57 -15.99 3.74
CA LYS A 190 -15.07 -16.79 4.87
C LYS A 190 -13.98 -17.05 5.91
N LYS A 191 -12.75 -17.30 5.48
CA LYS A 191 -11.60 -17.54 6.38
C LYS A 191 -11.23 -16.27 7.15
N ALA A 192 -11.24 -15.10 6.51
CA ALA A 192 -10.97 -13.81 7.14
C ALA A 192 -12.08 -13.40 8.13
N GLU A 193 -13.35 -13.69 7.83
CA GLU A 193 -14.48 -13.45 8.75
C GLU A 193 -14.44 -14.38 9.97
N ALA A 194 -14.02 -15.64 9.79
CA ALA A 194 -13.86 -16.61 10.88
C ALA A 194 -12.71 -16.20 11.82
N ALA A 195 -11.57 -15.79 11.29
CA ALA A 195 -10.42 -15.32 12.09
C ALA A 195 -10.77 -14.09 12.93
N LYS A 196 -11.54 -13.14 12.40
CA LYS A 196 -12.01 -11.97 13.15
C LYS A 196 -12.97 -12.32 14.29
N SER A 197 -13.80 -13.36 14.13
CA SER A 197 -14.74 -13.79 15.17
C SER A 197 -14.04 -14.48 16.34
N GLU A 198 -12.94 -15.18 16.11
CA GLU A 198 -12.16 -15.85 17.17
C GLU A 198 -11.38 -14.84 18.04
N THR A 199 -10.86 -13.77 17.44
CA THR A 199 -10.11 -12.73 18.17
C THR A 199 -11.01 -11.93 19.10
N THR A 200 -12.30 -11.78 18.78
CA THR A 200 -13.27 -11.03 19.59
C THR A 200 -13.73 -11.82 20.83
N GLN A 201 -13.64 -13.16 20.83
CA GLN A 201 -14.03 -14.00 21.97
C GLN A 201 -12.94 -14.21 23.01
N SER A 202 -11.68 -13.87 22.72
CA SER A 202 -10.55 -14.05 23.64
C SER A 202 -10.31 -12.87 24.59
N ASN A 203 -11.08 -11.80 24.50
CA ASN A 203 -10.92 -10.57 25.30
C ASN A 203 -12.01 -10.37 26.37
N TYR A 204 -12.63 -11.45 26.89
CA TYR A 204 -13.51 -11.42 28.08
C TYR A 204 -12.96 -12.26 29.21
#